data_a211a952d0d0f9a0c5354ea42e59adf1
#
_entry.id   a211a952d0d0f9a0c5354ea42e59adf1
#
_cell.length_a   1.000
_cell.length_b   1.000
_cell.length_c   1.000
_cell.angle_alpha   90.00
_cell.angle_beta   90.00
_cell.angle_gamma   90.00
#
_symmetry.space_group_name_H-M   'P 1'
#
loop_
_entity.id
_entity.type
_entity.pdbx_description
1 polymer ?
#
loop_
_entity_poly.entity_id
_entity_poly.type
_entity_poly.pdbx_seq_one_letter_code
_entity_poly.pdbx_strand_id
1 'polypeptide(L)'
;YSKITNLKAGRELAQSLSNHKNDDLVVVVYNFVDMISHAKTEMEIIKELASDNRAFRSLTLSWFKNSPLLEIIQQARRLGFNLIVTTDHGTINVDQPLEVKGNRELSMNLRYKTGHSLSYPSKSVMEVNNPKELQLPAAHLNSKFIFAKEQQYFVYQNNFNHYANHFRNTFQHGGISMEEMIIPFVVMRPR
;
A
#
# COMPACT_ATOMS: atom_id res chain seq x y z
N TYR A 1 -16.62 -5.39 -11.76
CA TYR A 1 -15.30 -5.27 -11.17
C TYR A 1 -14.23 -5.34 -12.25
N SER A 2 -13.31 -4.36 -12.28
CA SER A 2 -12.19 -4.31 -13.22
C SER A 2 -10.89 -4.01 -12.48
N LYS A 3 -9.84 -4.81 -12.70
CA LYS A 3 -8.49 -4.55 -12.18
C LYS A 3 -7.60 -4.12 -13.33
N ILE A 4 -7.09 -2.89 -13.27
CA ILE A 4 -6.25 -2.29 -14.30
C ILE A 4 -4.78 -2.43 -13.91
N THR A 5 -4.04 -3.20 -14.68
CA THR A 5 -2.63 -3.49 -14.45
C THR A 5 -1.70 -2.93 -15.53
N ASN A 6 -2.26 -2.37 -16.62
CA ASN A 6 -1.50 -1.79 -17.72
C ASN A 6 -2.31 -0.71 -18.45
N LEU A 7 -1.61 0.08 -19.28
CA LEU A 7 -2.21 1.20 -20.03
C LEU A 7 -3.31 0.77 -21.00
N LYS A 8 -3.14 -0.39 -21.65
CA LYS A 8 -4.11 -0.89 -22.64
C LYS A 8 -5.45 -1.18 -21.97
N ALA A 9 -5.45 -1.96 -20.89
CA ALA A 9 -6.67 -2.26 -20.15
C ALA A 9 -7.36 -0.99 -19.60
N GLY A 10 -6.58 0.01 -19.16
CA GLY A 10 -7.13 1.29 -18.74
C GLY A 10 -7.84 2.06 -19.86
N ARG A 11 -7.24 2.09 -21.05
CA ARG A 11 -7.86 2.73 -22.24
C ARG A 11 -9.11 2.00 -22.72
N GLU A 12 -9.06 0.67 -22.74
CA GLU A 12 -10.21 -0.17 -23.10
C GLU A 12 -11.40 0.07 -22.17
N LEU A 13 -11.15 0.15 -20.85
CA LEU A 13 -12.19 0.48 -19.88
C LEU A 13 -12.72 1.90 -20.09
N ALA A 14 -11.86 2.90 -20.32
CA ALA A 14 -12.30 4.27 -20.58
C ALA A 14 -13.24 4.36 -21.79
N GLN A 15 -12.94 3.61 -22.88
CA GLN A 15 -13.75 3.56 -24.10
C GLN A 15 -15.07 2.79 -23.92
N SER A 16 -15.07 1.74 -23.10
CA SER A 16 -16.24 0.86 -22.89
C SER A 16 -17.07 1.22 -21.65
N LEU A 17 -16.73 2.29 -20.92
CA LEU A 17 -17.40 2.66 -19.67
C LEU A 17 -18.92 2.91 -19.85
N SER A 18 -19.34 3.36 -21.03
CA SER A 18 -20.75 3.55 -21.38
C SER A 18 -21.57 2.26 -21.31
N ASN A 19 -20.94 1.09 -21.51
CA ASN A 19 -21.62 -0.20 -21.43
C ASN A 19 -22.08 -0.53 -19.99
N HIS A 20 -21.48 0.13 -19.01
CA HIS A 20 -21.75 -0.04 -17.59
C HIS A 20 -22.74 1.00 -17.01
N LYS A 21 -23.37 1.81 -17.87
CA LYS A 21 -24.25 2.90 -17.43
C LYS A 21 -25.46 2.44 -16.61
N ASN A 22 -25.91 1.20 -16.83
CA ASN A 22 -27.05 0.62 -16.15
C ASN A 22 -26.67 -0.31 -15.00
N ASP A 23 -25.36 -0.42 -14.68
CA ASP A 23 -24.90 -1.22 -13.55
C ASP A 23 -25.11 -0.43 -12.25
N ASP A 24 -25.57 -1.10 -11.20
CA ASP A 24 -25.77 -0.49 -9.88
C ASP A 24 -24.44 -0.05 -9.24
N LEU A 25 -23.35 -0.80 -9.50
CA LEU A 25 -22.03 -0.52 -8.96
C LEU A 25 -20.93 -0.98 -9.94
N VAL A 26 -20.04 -0.07 -10.28
CA VAL A 26 -18.82 -0.37 -11.05
C VAL A 26 -17.61 -0.13 -10.15
N VAL A 27 -16.83 -1.17 -9.88
CA VAL A 27 -15.60 -1.10 -9.08
C VAL A 27 -14.38 -1.23 -9.98
N VAL A 28 -13.50 -0.24 -9.92
CA VAL A 28 -12.24 -0.20 -10.68
C VAL A 28 -11.07 -0.11 -9.72
N VAL A 29 -10.19 -1.11 -9.76
CA VAL A 29 -8.93 -1.11 -9.01
C VAL A 29 -7.79 -0.74 -9.94
N TYR A 30 -7.05 0.32 -9.60
CA TYR A 30 -5.94 0.83 -10.40
C TYR A 30 -4.64 0.79 -9.58
N ASN A 31 -3.80 -0.21 -9.81
CA ASN A 31 -2.64 -0.53 -8.96
C ASN A 31 -1.38 0.32 -9.21
N PHE A 32 -1.46 1.43 -9.96
CA PHE A 32 -0.25 2.13 -10.40
C PHE A 32 0.58 2.72 -9.23
N VAL A 33 -0.07 3.33 -8.24
CA VAL A 33 0.63 3.97 -7.12
C VAL A 33 1.36 2.93 -6.27
N ASP A 34 0.70 1.80 -6.02
CA ASP A 34 1.30 0.67 -5.33
C ASP A 34 2.48 0.08 -6.12
N MET A 35 2.33 -0.08 -7.44
CA MET A 35 3.41 -0.52 -8.33
C MET A 35 4.64 0.40 -8.31
N ILE A 36 4.46 1.73 -8.27
CA ILE A 36 5.59 2.67 -8.13
C ILE A 36 6.27 2.52 -6.76
N SER A 37 5.50 2.33 -5.71
CA SER A 37 6.04 2.12 -4.36
C SER A 37 6.92 0.88 -4.31
N HIS A 38 6.49 -0.22 -4.91
CA HIS A 38 7.30 -1.44 -5.06
C HIS A 38 8.50 -1.23 -5.99
N ALA A 39 8.31 -0.58 -7.14
CA ALA A 39 9.40 -0.31 -8.08
C ALA A 39 10.50 0.57 -7.46
N LYS A 40 10.17 1.47 -6.54
CA LYS A 40 11.16 2.24 -5.77
C LYS A 40 12.08 1.33 -4.93
N THR A 41 11.60 0.20 -4.47
CA THR A 41 12.41 -0.77 -3.72
C THR A 41 13.32 -1.58 -4.64
N GLU A 42 12.88 -1.90 -5.84
CA GLU A 42 13.53 -2.84 -6.74
C GLU A 42 14.42 -2.18 -7.81
N MET A 43 14.12 -0.93 -8.18
CA MET A 43 14.78 -0.22 -9.29
C MET A 43 15.48 1.06 -8.81
N GLU A 44 16.81 1.10 -8.91
CA GLU A 44 17.62 2.24 -8.47
C GLU A 44 17.21 3.56 -9.15
N ILE A 45 16.90 3.54 -10.44
CA ILE A 45 16.46 4.72 -11.18
C ILE A 45 15.15 5.31 -10.62
N ILE A 46 14.23 4.46 -10.19
CA ILE A 46 12.98 4.93 -9.57
C ILE A 46 13.25 5.46 -8.16
N LYS A 47 14.20 4.87 -7.45
CA LYS A 47 14.65 5.34 -6.14
C LYS A 47 15.24 6.76 -6.21
N GLU A 48 16.02 7.04 -7.25
CA GLU A 48 16.55 8.39 -7.51
C GLU A 48 15.45 9.39 -7.89
N LEU A 49 14.57 9.01 -8.83
CA LEU A 49 13.48 9.86 -9.31
C LEU A 49 12.43 10.18 -8.24
N ALA A 50 12.21 9.26 -7.31
CA ALA A 50 11.29 9.38 -6.19
C ALA A 50 12.03 9.41 -4.86
N SER A 51 13.14 10.15 -4.78
CA SER A 51 14.08 10.17 -3.65
C SER A 51 13.41 10.56 -2.32
N ASP A 52 12.42 11.45 -2.36
CA ASP A 52 11.66 11.88 -1.19
C ASP A 52 10.14 11.87 -1.45
N ASN A 53 9.35 12.17 -0.43
CA ASN A 53 7.89 12.23 -0.50
C ASN A 53 7.37 13.27 -1.51
N ARG A 54 8.11 14.37 -1.73
CA ARG A 54 7.73 15.41 -2.68
C ARG A 54 7.96 14.96 -4.12
N ALA A 55 9.10 14.36 -4.38
CA ALA A 55 9.43 13.79 -5.69
C ALA A 55 8.46 12.64 -6.06
N PHE A 56 8.16 11.75 -5.11
CA PHE A 56 7.18 10.68 -5.30
C PHE A 56 5.78 11.21 -5.66
N ARG A 57 5.29 12.23 -4.93
CA ARG A 57 3.99 12.87 -5.25
C ARG A 57 4.00 13.57 -6.61
N SER A 58 5.10 14.21 -6.98
CA SER A 58 5.26 14.86 -8.28
C SER A 58 5.21 13.86 -9.44
N LEU A 59 5.90 12.72 -9.28
CA LEU A 59 5.88 11.62 -10.25
C LEU A 59 4.47 11.03 -10.40
N THR A 60 3.81 10.76 -9.28
CA THR A 60 2.43 10.24 -9.25
C THR A 60 1.45 11.22 -9.92
N LEU A 61 1.56 12.51 -9.65
CA LEU A 61 0.71 13.54 -10.26
C LEU A 61 0.94 13.65 -11.77
N SER A 62 2.20 13.61 -12.20
CA SER A 62 2.55 13.65 -13.62
C SER A 62 1.97 12.44 -14.36
N TRP A 63 2.12 11.25 -13.78
CA TRP A 63 1.50 10.06 -14.31
C TRP A 63 -0.03 10.20 -14.37
N PHE A 64 -0.67 10.61 -13.29
CA PHE A 64 -2.13 10.73 -13.21
C PHE A 64 -2.70 11.62 -14.33
N LYS A 65 -2.07 12.78 -14.57
CA LYS A 65 -2.48 13.72 -15.62
C LYS A 65 -2.47 13.13 -17.04
N ASN A 66 -1.64 12.12 -17.28
CA ASN A 66 -1.46 11.48 -18.58
C ASN A 66 -1.96 10.03 -18.61
N SER A 67 -2.68 9.60 -17.56
CA SER A 67 -3.11 8.22 -17.40
C SER A 67 -4.54 7.97 -17.89
N PRO A 68 -4.85 6.75 -18.30
CA PRO A 68 -6.22 6.35 -18.53
C PRO A 68 -7.14 6.48 -17.32
N LEU A 69 -6.60 6.54 -16.10
CA LEU A 69 -7.39 6.78 -14.90
C LEU A 69 -8.10 8.15 -14.96
N LEU A 70 -7.41 9.20 -15.40
CA LEU A 70 -8.03 10.50 -15.60
C LEU A 70 -9.11 10.45 -16.69
N GLU A 71 -8.87 9.72 -17.78
CA GLU A 71 -9.85 9.51 -18.85
C GLU A 71 -11.11 8.79 -18.30
N ILE A 72 -10.94 7.73 -17.50
CA ILE A 72 -12.05 7.00 -16.87
C ILE A 72 -12.87 7.96 -15.98
N ILE A 73 -12.22 8.77 -15.16
CA ILE A 73 -12.87 9.77 -14.27
C ILE A 73 -13.66 10.79 -15.11
N GLN A 74 -13.09 11.29 -16.20
CA GLN A 74 -13.75 12.24 -17.08
C GLN A 74 -14.95 11.61 -17.80
N GLN A 75 -14.84 10.38 -18.27
CA GLN A 75 -15.94 9.63 -18.87
C GLN A 75 -17.05 9.33 -17.86
N ALA A 76 -16.71 8.90 -16.65
CA ALA A 76 -17.66 8.67 -15.58
C ALA A 76 -18.50 9.94 -15.32
N ARG A 77 -17.84 11.12 -15.25
CA ARG A 77 -18.53 12.41 -15.12
C ARG A 77 -19.50 12.67 -16.28
N ARG A 78 -19.05 12.47 -17.52
CA ARG A 78 -19.89 12.70 -18.74
C ARG A 78 -21.10 11.78 -18.78
N LEU A 79 -20.95 10.54 -18.31
CA LEU A 79 -22.00 9.52 -18.28
C LEU A 79 -22.96 9.66 -17.09
N GLY A 80 -22.69 10.60 -16.16
CA GLY A 80 -23.55 10.88 -15.03
C GLY A 80 -23.32 9.96 -13.82
N PHE A 81 -22.20 9.27 -13.71
CA PHE A 81 -21.87 8.45 -12.55
C PHE A 81 -21.56 9.31 -11.32
N ASN A 82 -22.06 8.88 -10.17
CA ASN A 82 -21.47 9.29 -8.89
C ASN A 82 -20.16 8.53 -8.71
N LEU A 83 -19.06 9.23 -8.50
CA LEU A 83 -17.74 8.62 -8.40
C LEU A 83 -17.19 8.72 -6.99
N ILE A 84 -16.73 7.61 -6.45
CA ILE A 84 -15.99 7.54 -5.20
C ILE A 84 -14.55 7.17 -5.53
N VAL A 85 -13.59 8.01 -5.11
CA VAL A 85 -12.15 7.72 -5.22
C VAL A 85 -11.60 7.50 -3.82
N THR A 86 -11.02 6.34 -3.62
CA THR A 86 -10.41 5.93 -2.34
C THR A 86 -9.26 4.96 -2.60
N THR A 87 -8.62 4.49 -1.55
CA THR A 87 -7.58 3.45 -1.58
C THR A 87 -7.83 2.48 -0.41
N ASP A 88 -7.25 1.30 -0.46
CA ASP A 88 -7.33 0.28 0.58
C ASP A 88 -6.38 0.54 1.76
N HIS A 89 -5.26 1.23 1.54
CA HIS A 89 -4.30 1.64 2.55
C HIS A 89 -3.50 2.86 2.09
N GLY A 90 -2.81 3.49 3.04
CA GLY A 90 -1.77 4.46 2.75
C GLY A 90 -0.38 3.84 2.81
N THR A 91 0.67 4.67 2.79
CA THR A 91 2.07 4.23 2.85
C THR A 91 2.91 5.16 3.69
N ILE A 92 3.93 4.60 4.35
CA ILE A 92 4.93 5.38 5.11
C ILE A 92 6.32 5.13 4.54
N ASN A 93 7.14 6.19 4.47
CA ASN A 93 8.56 6.05 4.16
C ASN A 93 9.30 5.55 5.39
N VAL A 94 10.04 4.44 5.26
CA VAL A 94 10.74 3.79 6.38
C VAL A 94 12.25 3.98 6.27
N ASP A 95 12.92 4.21 7.38
CA ASP A 95 14.36 4.45 7.43
C ASP A 95 15.06 3.79 8.65
N GLN A 96 14.30 3.25 9.61
CA GLN A 96 14.82 2.70 10.86
C GLN A 96 14.62 1.18 10.93
N PRO A 97 15.63 0.38 10.55
CA PRO A 97 15.53 -1.06 10.61
C PRO A 97 15.48 -1.57 12.05
N LEU A 98 14.56 -2.48 12.34
CA LEU A 98 14.39 -3.15 13.61
C LEU A 98 14.61 -4.64 13.45
N GLU A 99 15.60 -5.20 14.16
CA GLU A 99 15.87 -6.62 14.11
C GLU A 99 14.73 -7.43 14.74
N VAL A 100 14.29 -8.46 14.04
CA VAL A 100 13.33 -9.44 14.56
C VAL A 100 13.85 -10.84 14.31
N LYS A 101 13.65 -11.72 15.31
CA LYS A 101 13.94 -13.15 15.22
C LYS A 101 12.62 -13.91 15.33
N GLY A 102 12.51 -14.99 14.58
CA GLY A 102 11.33 -15.83 14.62
C GLY A 102 11.41 -16.99 13.63
N ASN A 103 10.40 -17.84 13.60
CA ASN A 103 10.34 -19.02 12.74
C ASN A 103 10.17 -18.64 11.26
N ARG A 104 10.52 -19.58 10.34
CA ARG A 104 10.45 -19.38 8.88
C ARG A 104 9.06 -19.06 8.31
N GLU A 105 8.00 -19.28 9.07
CA GLU A 105 6.59 -19.05 8.69
C GLU A 105 6.10 -17.61 8.91
N LEU A 106 7.00 -16.71 9.28
CA LEU A 106 6.64 -15.32 9.55
C LEU A 106 6.29 -14.56 8.27
N SER A 107 5.30 -13.65 8.40
CA SER A 107 4.89 -12.80 7.28
C SER A 107 6.09 -12.05 6.69
N MET A 108 6.12 -11.92 5.37
CA MET A 108 7.16 -11.14 4.69
C MET A 108 6.96 -9.62 4.86
N ASN A 109 5.80 -9.19 5.37
CA ASN A 109 5.51 -7.78 5.57
C ASN A 109 6.53 -7.10 6.50
N LEU A 110 6.96 -5.90 6.15
CA LEU A 110 7.98 -5.16 6.89
C LEU A 110 7.41 -4.31 8.03
N ARG A 111 6.10 -4.09 8.08
CA ARG A 111 5.45 -3.23 9.05
C ARG A 111 4.76 -3.99 10.17
N TYR A 112 4.47 -5.28 9.95
CA TYR A 112 3.99 -6.16 11.01
C TYR A 112 4.61 -7.55 10.91
N LYS A 113 4.61 -8.26 12.02
CA LYS A 113 4.91 -9.69 12.09
C LYS A 113 3.87 -10.40 12.94
N THR A 114 3.58 -11.63 12.59
CA THR A 114 2.69 -12.50 13.37
C THR A 114 3.38 -13.82 13.62
N GLY A 115 3.16 -14.41 14.79
CA GLY A 115 3.75 -15.67 15.17
C GLY A 115 3.67 -15.91 16.68
N HIS A 116 4.08 -17.10 17.12
CA HIS A 116 4.10 -17.47 18.54
C HIS A 116 5.49 -17.39 19.21
N SER A 117 6.57 -17.35 18.40
CA SER A 117 7.96 -17.31 18.90
C SER A 117 8.71 -16.14 18.27
N LEU A 118 8.29 -14.91 18.61
CA LEU A 118 8.93 -13.69 18.14
C LEU A 118 9.86 -13.13 19.22
N SER A 119 11.10 -12.80 18.84
CA SER A 119 12.06 -12.07 19.67
C SER A 119 12.38 -10.73 19.03
N TYR A 120 12.20 -9.66 19.77
CA TYR A 120 12.29 -8.27 19.30
C TYR A 120 12.47 -7.31 20.48
N PRO A 121 12.94 -6.08 20.27
CA PRO A 121 12.99 -5.04 21.31
C PRO A 121 11.56 -4.58 21.65
N SER A 122 11.01 -5.04 22.78
CA SER A 122 9.59 -4.81 23.13
C SER A 122 9.18 -3.33 23.23
N LYS A 123 10.10 -2.45 23.65
CA LYS A 123 9.84 -1.00 23.73
C LYS A 123 9.64 -0.33 22.35
N SER A 124 10.17 -0.93 21.29
CA SER A 124 10.19 -0.38 19.94
C SER A 124 9.00 -0.84 19.09
N VAL A 125 8.10 -1.67 19.60
CA VAL A 125 6.97 -2.20 18.87
C VAL A 125 5.65 -1.96 19.61
N MET A 126 4.54 -2.03 18.90
CA MET A 126 3.23 -2.24 19.50
C MET A 126 2.91 -3.74 19.47
N GLU A 127 2.67 -4.32 20.63
CA GLU A 127 2.32 -5.74 20.79
C GLU A 127 0.82 -5.94 20.88
N VAL A 128 0.30 -6.96 20.19
CA VAL A 128 -1.07 -7.45 20.32
C VAL A 128 -1.00 -8.92 20.70
N ASN A 129 -1.15 -9.20 21.99
CA ASN A 129 -1.08 -10.55 22.53
C ASN A 129 -2.37 -11.34 22.34
N ASN A 130 -3.51 -10.66 22.17
CA ASN A 130 -4.79 -11.26 21.86
C ASN A 130 -5.34 -10.68 20.53
N PRO A 131 -5.01 -11.26 19.38
CA PRO A 131 -5.45 -10.76 18.08
C PRO A 131 -6.97 -10.63 17.94
N LYS A 132 -7.74 -11.48 18.62
CA LYS A 132 -9.21 -11.47 18.55
C LYS A 132 -9.84 -10.20 19.10
N GLU A 133 -9.22 -9.54 20.08
CA GLU A 133 -9.70 -8.26 20.62
C GLU A 133 -9.69 -7.13 19.59
N LEU A 134 -8.77 -7.21 18.62
CA LEU A 134 -8.67 -6.26 17.51
C LEU A 134 -9.20 -6.85 16.18
N GLN A 135 -9.95 -7.94 16.24
CA GLN A 135 -10.49 -8.64 15.06
C GLN A 135 -9.42 -9.06 14.04
N LEU A 136 -8.18 -9.27 14.50
CA LEU A 136 -7.09 -9.72 13.66
C LEU A 136 -7.15 -11.25 13.50
N PRO A 137 -6.74 -11.80 12.34
CA PRO A 137 -6.72 -13.23 12.11
C PRO A 137 -5.73 -13.91 13.06
N ALA A 138 -6.13 -15.01 13.66
CA ALA A 138 -5.28 -15.85 14.51
C ALA A 138 -5.11 -17.22 13.87
N ALA A 139 -3.95 -17.48 13.29
CA ALA A 139 -3.63 -18.79 12.70
C ALA A 139 -3.51 -19.89 13.76
N HIS A 140 -3.05 -19.54 14.98
CA HIS A 140 -2.89 -20.45 16.11
C HIS A 140 -3.35 -19.79 17.42
N LEU A 141 -3.66 -20.60 18.44
CA LEU A 141 -4.15 -20.15 19.75
C LEU A 141 -3.22 -19.13 20.44
N ASN A 142 -1.90 -19.25 20.24
CA ASN A 142 -0.89 -18.39 20.85
C ASN A 142 -0.28 -17.40 19.84
N SER A 143 -0.94 -17.14 18.72
CA SER A 143 -0.48 -16.14 17.76
C SER A 143 -0.57 -14.75 18.38
N LYS A 144 0.50 -13.98 18.27
CA LYS A 144 0.53 -12.55 18.57
C LYS A 144 0.96 -11.76 17.36
N PHE A 145 0.61 -10.50 17.34
CA PHE A 145 1.09 -9.54 16.35
C PHE A 145 2.03 -8.55 17.00
N ILE A 146 3.01 -8.13 16.24
CA ILE A 146 3.83 -6.95 16.53
C ILE A 146 3.76 -6.01 15.35
N PHE A 147 3.61 -4.72 15.63
CA PHE A 147 3.59 -3.65 14.64
C PHE A 147 4.76 -2.71 14.85
N ALA A 148 5.42 -2.35 13.74
CA ALA A 148 6.47 -1.34 13.76
C ALA A 148 5.88 0.04 14.04
N LYS A 149 6.54 0.82 14.89
CA LYS A 149 6.17 2.20 15.20
C LYS A 149 6.83 3.15 14.22
N GLU A 150 6.25 4.32 14.02
CA GLU A 150 6.85 5.40 13.23
C GLU A 150 7.46 4.91 11.92
N GLN A 151 8.66 5.33 11.59
CA GLN A 151 9.40 4.97 10.37
C GLN A 151 10.20 3.67 10.47
N GLN A 152 9.94 2.87 11.51
CA GLN A 152 10.61 1.58 11.70
C GLN A 152 10.10 0.53 10.72
N TYR A 153 10.94 -0.49 10.45
CA TYR A 153 10.58 -1.67 9.68
C TYR A 153 11.35 -2.90 10.14
N PHE A 154 10.71 -4.06 10.05
CA PHE A 154 11.28 -5.30 10.54
C PHE A 154 12.22 -5.94 9.55
N VAL A 155 13.42 -6.29 10.01
CA VAL A 155 14.42 -7.01 9.26
C VAL A 155 14.84 -8.25 10.04
N TYR A 156 14.91 -9.39 9.37
CA TYR A 156 15.41 -10.61 10.00
C TYR A 156 16.91 -10.56 10.24
N GLN A 157 17.38 -11.25 11.28
CA GLN A 157 18.78 -11.33 11.65
C GLN A 157 19.69 -11.83 10.49
N ASN A 158 19.21 -12.80 9.73
CA ASN A 158 19.96 -13.32 8.58
C ASN A 158 20.10 -12.22 7.51
N ASN A 159 21.34 -11.86 7.18
CA ASN A 159 21.67 -10.78 6.24
C ASN A 159 21.08 -9.41 6.64
N PHE A 160 20.99 -9.12 7.94
CA PHE A 160 20.40 -7.91 8.47
C PHE A 160 20.88 -6.64 7.75
N ASN A 161 22.18 -6.43 7.65
CA ASN A 161 22.76 -5.23 7.03
C ASN A 161 22.35 -5.07 5.55
N HIS A 162 22.27 -6.19 4.80
CA HIS A 162 21.83 -6.18 3.42
C HIS A 162 20.39 -5.70 3.30
N TYR A 163 19.46 -6.34 4.01
CA TYR A 163 18.03 -5.98 3.94
C TYR A 163 17.72 -4.64 4.60
N ALA A 164 18.44 -4.28 5.67
CA ALA A 164 18.32 -2.95 6.28
C ALA A 164 18.67 -1.84 5.28
N ASN A 165 19.72 -2.01 4.47
CA ASN A 165 20.06 -1.04 3.44
C ASN A 165 19.11 -1.11 2.23
N HIS A 166 18.69 -2.30 1.84
CA HIS A 166 17.78 -2.50 0.69
C HIS A 166 16.44 -1.78 0.88
N PHE A 167 15.83 -1.91 2.06
CA PHE A 167 14.51 -1.34 2.35
C PHE A 167 14.55 0.09 2.91
N ARG A 168 15.71 0.63 3.22
CA ARG A 168 15.84 2.01 3.71
C ARG A 168 15.34 3.02 2.68
N ASN A 169 14.58 4.02 3.15
CA ASN A 169 13.97 5.07 2.32
C ASN A 169 13.00 4.53 1.25
N THR A 170 12.37 3.40 1.52
CA THR A 170 11.29 2.85 0.68
C THR A 170 9.92 3.12 1.30
N PHE A 171 8.87 3.09 0.47
CA PHE A 171 7.49 3.17 0.95
C PHE A 171 6.99 1.78 1.30
N GLN A 172 6.49 1.65 2.52
CA GLN A 172 5.95 0.40 3.05
C GLN A 172 4.53 0.62 3.59
N HIS A 173 3.77 -0.45 3.73
CA HIS A 173 2.40 -0.45 4.23
C HIS A 173 2.07 -1.72 5.02
N GLY A 174 0.89 -1.76 5.65
CA GLY A 174 0.43 -2.89 6.47
C GLY A 174 0.68 -2.70 7.96
N GLY A 175 1.21 -1.55 8.37
CA GLY A 175 1.35 -1.17 9.79
C GLY A 175 0.16 -0.37 10.30
N ILE A 176 0.41 0.38 11.37
CA ILE A 176 -0.59 1.11 12.15
C ILE A 176 -0.30 2.61 12.25
N SER A 177 0.62 3.14 11.44
CA SER A 177 0.85 4.59 11.41
C SER A 177 -0.34 5.33 10.80
N MET A 178 -0.48 6.61 11.11
CA MET A 178 -1.53 7.44 10.52
C MET A 178 -1.43 7.48 8.99
N GLU A 179 -0.20 7.50 8.45
CA GLU A 179 0.08 7.48 7.02
C GLU A 179 -0.37 6.19 6.33
N GLU A 180 -0.45 5.08 7.06
CA GLU A 180 -0.92 3.79 6.56
C GLU A 180 -2.43 3.61 6.73
N MET A 181 -2.99 4.12 7.83
CA MET A 181 -4.38 3.86 8.25
C MET A 181 -5.36 4.91 7.76
N ILE A 182 -4.93 6.18 7.63
CA ILE A 182 -5.81 7.27 7.18
C ILE A 182 -5.76 7.35 5.66
N ILE A 183 -6.89 7.04 5.03
CA ILE A 183 -7.04 7.03 3.59
C ILE A 183 -7.94 8.17 3.11
N PRO A 184 -7.74 8.69 1.88
CA PRO A 184 -8.66 9.64 1.28
C PRO A 184 -9.97 8.95 0.91
N PHE A 185 -11.08 9.68 1.08
CA PHE A 185 -12.39 9.27 0.60
C PHE A 185 -13.06 10.46 -0.08
N VAL A 186 -13.04 10.50 -1.40
CA VAL A 186 -13.50 11.63 -2.21
C VAL A 186 -14.76 11.23 -2.98
N VAL A 187 -15.85 11.97 -2.77
CA VAL A 187 -17.10 11.79 -3.50
C VAL A 187 -17.24 12.91 -4.54
N MET A 188 -17.35 12.55 -5.80
CA MET A 188 -17.59 13.47 -6.90
C MET A 188 -18.95 13.16 -7.54
N ARG A 189 -19.77 14.22 -7.72
CA ARG A 189 -21.09 14.14 -8.36
C ARG A 189 -21.05 14.78 -9.75
N PRO A 190 -21.78 14.26 -10.73
CA PRO A 190 -21.94 14.92 -12.01
C PRO A 190 -22.63 16.28 -11.79
N ARG A 191 -22.23 17.27 -12.54
CA ARG A 191 -22.88 18.60 -12.60
C ARG A 191 -23.62 18.72 -13.90
#